data_f430273ff6d9eec0905d2c00343678a0
#
_entry.id   f430273ff6d9eec0905d2c00343678a0
#
_cell.length_a   1.000
_cell.length_b   1.000
_cell.length_c   1.000
_cell.angle_alpha   90.00
_cell.angle_beta   90.00
_cell.angle_gamma   90.00
#
_symmetry.space_group_name_H-M   'P 1'
#
loop_
_entity.id
_entity.type
_entity.pdbx_description
1 polymer ?
#
loop_
_entity_poly.entity_id
_entity_poly.type
_entity_poly.pdbx_seq_one_letter_code
_entity_poly.pdbx_strand_id
1 'polypeptide(L)'
;GYRWTIPAHYAVVDEMFRDLKLGRYANLQKETLEELARRYRFVLLAIFVLIVFWIIHTIRVDYLVTRRTRELQRVHAEKQHMAEAMRERQNALDHAGRLAVLGGMASAIAHELRQPLAAIANFARGMERRIGAGRLEPVPLQAGCGEIVQQSERADATIEKIRHFARKGESAMQSVNLADLVREAANLFVVAHPEAHIAWSGRDSLRQAKVRADAIQIQQVTFNLLKNAYDAQHAQGNPAVPIDISIMHREGGYRVAVRDQGSSLKEEHLPRLFEPFFTTKADGLGLGLALSKGIIESHGGTLQLERENDGVCASFWLPEENADE
;
A
#
# COMPACT_ATOMS: atom_id res chain seq x y z
N GLY A 1 50.64 65.23 84.80
CA GLY A 1 49.91 64.46 83.83
C GLY A 1 50.43 63.04 83.80
N TYR A 2 49.67 62.08 84.30
CA TYR A 2 50.04 60.65 84.21
C TYR A 2 49.68 60.12 82.82
N ARG A 3 50.68 59.70 82.02
CA ARG A 3 50.47 58.98 80.76
C ARG A 3 50.37 57.51 81.07
N TRP A 4 49.21 56.96 80.83
CA TRP A 4 49.05 55.50 80.90
C TRP A 4 49.66 54.91 79.60
N THR A 5 50.75 54.16 79.77
CA THR A 5 51.33 53.38 78.68
C THR A 5 50.65 51.99 78.66
N ILE A 6 50.05 51.68 77.58
CA ILE A 6 49.44 50.36 77.30
C ILE A 6 50.60 49.33 77.19
N PRO A 7 50.64 48.28 77.96
CA PRO A 7 51.71 47.28 77.89
C PRO A 7 51.66 46.59 76.46
N ALA A 8 52.85 46.47 75.82
CA ALA A 8 53.02 45.98 74.49
C ALA A 8 52.75 44.43 74.26
N HIS A 9 52.43 43.70 75.28
CA HIS A 9 52.29 42.25 75.19
C HIS A 9 50.96 41.73 75.75
N TYR A 10 49.88 42.06 75.03
CA TYR A 10 48.56 41.46 75.23
C TYR A 10 48.48 40.02 74.82
N ALA A 11 49.43 39.49 74.06
CA ALA A 11 49.44 38.10 73.59
C ALA A 11 49.38 37.06 74.71
N VAL A 12 50.13 37.30 75.77
CA VAL A 12 50.17 36.41 76.97
C VAL A 12 48.84 36.44 77.70
N VAL A 13 48.20 37.63 77.81
CA VAL A 13 46.90 37.78 78.45
C VAL A 13 45.80 37.13 77.59
N ASP A 14 45.88 37.25 76.26
CA ASP A 14 44.96 36.63 75.32
C ASP A 14 45.09 35.11 75.29
N GLU A 15 46.32 34.58 75.45
CA GLU A 15 46.62 33.16 75.62
C GLU A 15 46.09 32.61 76.96
N MET A 16 46.27 33.34 78.01
CA MET A 16 45.72 33.02 79.34
C MET A 16 44.18 33.04 79.32
N PHE A 17 43.53 34.00 78.68
CA PHE A 17 42.09 34.04 78.53
C PHE A 17 41.58 32.87 77.70
N ARG A 18 42.38 32.39 76.73
CA ARG A 18 42.06 31.23 75.85
C ARG A 18 42.16 29.95 76.68
N ASP A 19 43.23 29.79 77.47
CA ASP A 19 43.45 28.61 78.30
C ASP A 19 42.46 28.50 79.49
N LEU A 20 42.13 29.64 80.08
CA LEU A 20 41.12 29.72 81.13
C LEU A 20 39.67 29.79 80.63
N LYS A 21 39.52 29.83 79.35
CA LYS A 21 38.15 29.94 78.68
C LYS A 21 37.35 31.11 79.23
N LEU A 22 37.95 32.26 79.44
CA LEU A 22 37.32 33.48 79.99
C LEU A 22 36.99 34.50 78.86
N GLY A 23 36.01 35.37 79.11
CA GLY A 23 35.60 36.44 78.18
C GLY A 23 35.16 35.93 76.82
N ARG A 24 35.74 36.48 75.74
CA ARG A 24 35.38 36.08 74.33
C ARG A 24 35.67 34.63 74.00
N TYR A 25 36.47 33.94 74.77
CA TYR A 25 36.83 32.52 74.62
C TYR A 25 35.99 31.61 75.51
N ALA A 26 35.08 32.11 76.32
CA ALA A 26 34.22 31.30 77.22
C ALA A 26 33.27 30.34 76.39
N ASN A 27 32.91 30.72 75.20
CA ASN A 27 32.02 29.96 74.39
C ASN A 27 32.73 29.14 73.28
N LEU A 28 34.07 29.02 73.34
CA LEU A 28 34.83 28.11 72.49
C LEU A 28 34.76 26.66 73.01
N GLN A 29 33.59 26.26 73.48
CA GLN A 29 33.31 24.86 73.66
C GLN A 29 33.20 24.23 72.28
N LYS A 30 34.20 23.45 71.86
CA LYS A 30 34.07 22.59 70.72
C LYS A 30 32.92 21.63 71.00
N GLU A 31 31.71 21.95 70.49
CA GLU A 31 30.64 20.98 70.52
C GLU A 31 31.21 19.68 69.96
N THR A 32 31.29 18.66 70.79
CA THR A 32 31.78 17.35 70.32
C THR A 32 30.80 16.80 69.34
N LEU A 33 31.29 16.09 68.34
CA LEU A 33 30.42 15.45 67.30
C LEU A 33 29.27 14.64 67.92
N GLU A 34 29.54 14.13 69.18
CA GLU A 34 28.52 13.39 69.95
C GLU A 34 27.40 14.30 70.49
N GLU A 35 27.70 15.51 70.93
CA GLU A 35 26.70 16.47 71.40
C GLU A 35 25.85 16.98 70.26
N LEU A 36 26.49 17.26 69.10
CA LEU A 36 25.81 17.65 67.86
C LEU A 36 24.90 16.53 67.39
N ALA A 37 25.39 15.28 67.36
CA ALA A 37 24.60 14.10 66.96
C ALA A 37 23.43 13.86 67.91
N ARG A 38 23.61 14.08 69.22
CA ARG A 38 22.53 13.94 70.18
C ARG A 38 21.46 15.04 70.04
N ARG A 39 21.90 16.28 69.77
CA ARG A 39 20.99 17.43 69.53
C ARG A 39 20.16 17.27 68.28
N TYR A 40 20.77 16.76 67.20
CA TYR A 40 20.10 16.61 65.87
C TYR A 40 19.66 15.18 65.59
N ARG A 41 19.64 14.25 66.53
CA ARG A 41 19.34 12.81 66.31
C ARG A 41 18.04 12.58 65.61
N PHE A 42 16.97 13.35 65.85
CA PHE A 42 15.70 13.21 65.20
C PHE A 42 15.73 13.71 63.76
N VAL A 43 16.49 14.78 63.49
CA VAL A 43 16.69 15.32 62.16
C VAL A 43 17.50 14.32 61.30
N LEU A 44 18.57 13.77 61.86
CA LEU A 44 19.38 12.75 61.18
C LEU A 44 18.58 11.48 60.86
N LEU A 45 17.75 11.05 61.82
CA LEU A 45 16.86 9.92 61.65
C LEU A 45 15.81 10.18 60.57
N ALA A 46 15.23 11.38 60.54
CA ALA A 46 14.27 11.78 59.49
C ALA A 46 14.92 11.81 58.10
N ILE A 47 16.14 12.36 57.99
CA ILE A 47 16.91 12.36 56.74
C ILE A 47 17.22 10.92 56.30
N PHE A 48 17.65 10.05 57.20
CA PHE A 48 17.91 8.65 56.92
C PHE A 48 16.66 7.93 56.38
N VAL A 49 15.50 8.13 57.04
CA VAL A 49 14.23 7.55 56.61
C VAL A 49 13.85 8.06 55.20
N LEU A 50 14.04 9.36 54.92
CA LEU A 50 13.78 9.94 53.62
C LEU A 50 14.70 9.35 52.55
N ILE A 51 15.99 9.16 52.83
CA ILE A 51 16.94 8.54 51.89
C ILE A 51 16.54 7.10 51.62
N VAL A 52 16.23 6.31 52.65
CA VAL A 52 15.78 4.92 52.47
C VAL A 52 14.48 4.87 51.64
N PHE A 53 13.52 5.74 51.96
CA PHE A 53 12.28 5.83 51.17
C PHE A 53 12.56 6.19 49.73
N TRP A 54 13.43 7.17 49.46
CA TRP A 54 13.81 7.57 48.12
C TRP A 54 14.49 6.45 47.34
N ILE A 55 15.40 5.70 47.97
CA ILE A 55 16.05 4.53 47.34
C ILE A 55 15.03 3.46 47.00
N ILE A 56 14.14 3.10 47.91
CA ILE A 56 13.07 2.11 47.65
C ILE A 56 12.16 2.59 46.53
N HIS A 57 11.78 3.87 46.53
CA HIS A 57 10.94 4.45 45.48
C HIS A 57 11.60 4.38 44.12
N THR A 58 12.89 4.74 44.03
CA THR A 58 13.67 4.69 42.78
C THR A 58 13.75 3.27 42.21
N ILE A 59 14.10 2.29 43.06
CA ILE A 59 14.16 0.87 42.68
C ILE A 59 12.80 0.39 42.18
N ARG A 60 11.71 0.77 42.85
CA ARG A 60 10.36 0.39 42.45
C ARG A 60 9.96 1.01 41.12
N VAL A 61 10.27 2.27 40.88
CA VAL A 61 10.00 2.96 39.61
C VAL A 61 10.77 2.30 38.45
N ASP A 62 12.09 2.09 38.65
CA ASP A 62 12.91 1.42 37.63
C ASP A 62 12.41 0.02 37.28
N TYR A 63 12.00 -0.76 38.27
CA TYR A 63 11.41 -2.07 38.03
C TYR A 63 10.11 -2.00 37.21
N LEU A 64 9.21 -1.06 37.54
CA LEU A 64 7.97 -0.87 36.85
C LEU A 64 8.18 -0.38 35.41
N VAL A 65 9.07 0.60 35.23
CA VAL A 65 9.41 1.14 33.90
C VAL A 65 10.00 0.04 33.02
N THR A 66 10.99 -0.69 33.54
CA THR A 66 11.63 -1.77 32.77
C THR A 66 10.63 -2.87 32.37
N ARG A 67 9.73 -3.23 33.30
CA ARG A 67 8.67 -4.22 33.01
C ARG A 67 7.72 -3.74 31.91
N ARG A 68 7.26 -2.49 32.00
CA ARG A 68 6.36 -1.90 30.98
C ARG A 68 7.03 -1.74 29.64
N THR A 69 8.29 -1.32 29.62
CA THR A 69 9.06 -1.19 28.37
C THR A 69 9.21 -2.54 27.66
N ARG A 70 9.53 -3.61 28.42
CA ARG A 70 9.60 -4.97 27.84
C ARG A 70 8.28 -5.47 27.30
N GLU A 71 7.18 -5.20 28.00
CA GLU A 71 5.83 -5.56 27.57
C GLU A 71 5.46 -4.83 26.27
N LEU A 72 5.71 -3.52 26.18
CA LEU A 72 5.49 -2.70 24.98
C LEU A 72 6.35 -3.18 23.81
N GLN A 73 7.62 -3.50 24.03
CA GLN A 73 8.51 -4.04 22.99
C GLN A 73 8.00 -5.39 22.45
N ARG A 74 7.50 -6.28 23.31
CA ARG A 74 6.90 -7.55 22.88
C ARG A 74 5.68 -7.32 22.00
N VAL A 75 4.73 -6.50 22.46
CA VAL A 75 3.51 -6.21 21.69
C VAL A 75 3.86 -5.53 20.35
N HIS A 76 4.88 -4.66 20.35
CA HIS A 76 5.32 -4.02 19.12
C HIS A 76 5.94 -5.01 18.12
N ALA A 77 6.80 -5.91 18.61
CA ALA A 77 7.40 -6.97 17.79
C ALA A 77 6.33 -7.94 17.25
N GLU A 78 5.35 -8.35 18.05
CA GLU A 78 4.24 -9.18 17.59
C GLU A 78 3.40 -8.48 16.51
N LYS A 79 3.10 -7.19 16.69
CA LYS A 79 2.40 -6.39 15.65
C LYS A 79 3.19 -6.28 14.35
N GLN A 80 4.51 -6.09 14.43
CA GLN A 80 5.37 -6.05 13.25
C GLN A 80 5.36 -7.38 12.51
N HIS A 81 5.53 -8.49 13.20
CA HIS A 81 5.46 -9.83 12.62
C HIS A 81 4.10 -10.12 11.96
N MET A 82 3.00 -9.74 12.62
CA MET A 82 1.67 -9.88 12.03
C MET A 82 1.50 -9.02 10.77
N ALA A 83 2.00 -7.78 10.78
CA ALA A 83 1.93 -6.88 9.63
C ALA A 83 2.75 -7.41 8.43
N GLU A 84 3.94 -7.95 8.69
CA GLU A 84 4.78 -8.59 7.66
C GLU A 84 4.09 -9.83 7.07
N ALA A 85 3.59 -10.73 7.92
CA ALA A 85 2.87 -11.93 7.47
C ALA A 85 1.59 -11.58 6.67
N MET A 86 0.90 -10.50 7.07
CA MET A 86 -0.27 -10.01 6.34
C MET A 86 0.10 -9.46 4.96
N ARG A 87 1.22 -8.69 4.86
CA ARG A 87 1.75 -8.20 3.58
C ARG A 87 2.17 -9.33 2.65
N GLU A 88 2.84 -10.35 3.17
CA GLU A 88 3.23 -11.52 2.37
C GLU A 88 2.00 -12.27 1.83
N ARG A 89 0.98 -12.47 2.66
CA ARG A 89 -0.28 -13.08 2.22
C ARG A 89 -0.99 -12.24 1.17
N GLN A 90 -1.05 -10.91 1.35
CA GLN A 90 -1.63 -10.00 0.38
C GLN A 90 -0.90 -10.09 -0.97
N ASN A 91 0.43 -10.02 -0.96
CA ASN A 91 1.24 -10.16 -2.16
C ASN A 91 1.05 -11.50 -2.87
N ALA A 92 0.87 -12.59 -2.11
CA ALA A 92 0.59 -13.90 -2.69
C ALA A 92 -0.81 -13.97 -3.33
N LEU A 93 -1.81 -13.38 -2.70
CA LEU A 93 -3.17 -13.27 -3.26
C LEU A 93 -3.19 -12.41 -4.53
N ASP A 94 -2.51 -11.27 -4.54
CA ASP A 94 -2.40 -10.39 -5.72
C ASP A 94 -1.72 -11.12 -6.89
N HIS A 95 -0.68 -11.91 -6.59
CA HIS A 95 -0.02 -12.71 -7.62
C HIS A 95 -0.93 -13.82 -8.17
N ALA A 96 -1.62 -14.54 -7.29
CA ALA A 96 -2.60 -15.57 -7.70
C ALA A 96 -3.74 -14.96 -8.53
N GLY A 97 -4.21 -13.76 -8.16
CA GLY A 97 -5.22 -13.04 -8.91
C GLY A 97 -4.77 -12.66 -10.32
N ARG A 98 -3.54 -12.16 -10.47
CA ARG A 98 -2.96 -11.87 -11.79
C ARG A 98 -2.86 -13.12 -12.66
N LEU A 99 -2.42 -14.23 -12.09
CA LEU A 99 -2.36 -15.51 -12.81
C LEU A 99 -3.74 -16.02 -13.20
N ALA A 100 -4.76 -15.84 -12.37
CA ALA A 100 -6.14 -16.21 -12.69
C ALA A 100 -6.70 -15.37 -13.85
N VAL A 101 -6.43 -14.06 -13.85
CA VAL A 101 -6.80 -13.17 -14.98
C VAL A 101 -6.05 -13.58 -16.26
N LEU A 102 -4.74 -13.83 -16.18
CA LEU A 102 -3.95 -14.35 -17.31
C LEU A 102 -4.50 -15.69 -17.83
N GLY A 103 -4.91 -16.59 -16.92
CA GLY A 103 -5.58 -17.84 -17.30
C GLY A 103 -6.87 -17.58 -18.09
N GLY A 104 -7.69 -16.63 -17.64
CA GLY A 104 -8.89 -16.19 -18.36
C GLY A 104 -8.58 -15.52 -19.73
N MET A 105 -7.41 -14.87 -19.86
CA MET A 105 -6.96 -14.24 -21.10
C MET A 105 -6.16 -15.17 -22.03
N ALA A 106 -5.88 -16.41 -21.63
CA ALA A 106 -4.99 -17.30 -22.38
C ALA A 106 -5.41 -17.47 -23.85
N SER A 107 -6.71 -17.54 -24.14
CA SER A 107 -7.26 -17.62 -25.49
C SER A 107 -6.99 -16.34 -26.30
N ALA A 108 -7.16 -15.17 -25.69
CA ALA A 108 -6.90 -13.87 -26.30
C ALA A 108 -5.43 -13.70 -26.62
N ILE A 109 -4.58 -13.97 -25.65
CA ILE A 109 -3.12 -13.95 -25.80
C ILE A 109 -2.69 -14.85 -26.96
N ALA A 110 -3.21 -16.08 -27.01
CA ALA A 110 -2.91 -17.01 -28.09
C ALA A 110 -3.38 -16.47 -29.45
N HIS A 111 -4.52 -15.79 -29.49
CA HIS A 111 -5.03 -15.15 -30.70
C HIS A 111 -4.19 -13.95 -31.14
N GLU A 112 -3.86 -13.04 -30.24
CA GLU A 112 -3.01 -11.87 -30.51
C GLU A 112 -1.58 -12.26 -30.96
N LEU A 113 -1.01 -13.32 -30.41
CA LEU A 113 0.28 -13.85 -30.86
C LEU A 113 0.17 -14.57 -32.20
N ARG A 114 -0.93 -15.27 -32.47
CA ARG A 114 -1.12 -15.99 -33.73
C ARG A 114 -1.22 -15.05 -34.93
N GLN A 115 -1.79 -13.85 -34.75
CA GLN A 115 -1.94 -12.87 -35.82
C GLN A 115 -0.61 -12.43 -36.45
N PRO A 116 0.35 -11.85 -35.70
CA PRO A 116 1.66 -11.46 -36.23
C PRO A 116 2.44 -12.66 -36.78
N LEU A 117 2.39 -13.83 -36.09
CA LEU A 117 3.05 -15.04 -36.53
C LEU A 117 2.47 -15.56 -37.89
N ALA A 118 1.16 -15.52 -38.06
CA ALA A 118 0.52 -15.86 -39.32
C ALA A 118 0.87 -14.88 -40.46
N ALA A 119 0.96 -13.58 -40.15
CA ALA A 119 1.41 -12.57 -41.12
C ALA A 119 2.88 -12.82 -41.52
N ILE A 120 3.79 -13.05 -40.57
CA ILE A 120 5.19 -13.44 -40.84
C ILE A 120 5.25 -14.64 -41.78
N ALA A 121 4.53 -15.72 -41.46
CA ALA A 121 4.49 -16.92 -42.29
C ALA A 121 3.93 -16.68 -43.71
N ASN A 122 2.93 -15.80 -43.84
CA ASN A 122 2.36 -15.45 -45.13
C ASN A 122 3.33 -14.63 -45.98
N PHE A 123 4.00 -13.63 -45.42
CA PHE A 123 5.02 -12.84 -46.12
C PHE A 123 6.20 -13.70 -46.52
N ALA A 124 6.71 -14.55 -45.62
CA ALA A 124 7.79 -15.47 -45.93
C ALA A 124 7.46 -16.42 -47.05
N ARG A 125 6.29 -17.07 -47.01
CA ARG A 125 5.81 -17.96 -48.11
C ARG A 125 5.56 -17.19 -49.42
N GLY A 126 5.12 -15.94 -49.35
CA GLY A 126 4.96 -15.07 -50.52
C GLY A 126 6.28 -14.77 -51.20
N MET A 127 7.32 -14.49 -50.40
CA MET A 127 8.68 -14.26 -50.91
C MET A 127 9.29 -15.54 -51.46
N GLU A 128 9.15 -16.68 -50.79
CA GLU A 128 9.63 -18.00 -51.27
C GLU A 128 9.06 -18.33 -52.64
N ARG A 129 7.72 -18.11 -52.86
CA ARG A 129 7.06 -18.32 -54.15
C ARG A 129 7.61 -17.39 -55.25
N ARG A 130 7.89 -16.11 -54.94
CA ARG A 130 8.48 -15.16 -55.88
C ARG A 130 9.87 -15.55 -56.29
N ILE A 131 10.73 -15.96 -55.33
CA ILE A 131 12.06 -16.46 -55.58
C ILE A 131 12.02 -17.73 -56.46
N GLY A 132 11.15 -18.70 -56.13
CA GLY A 132 10.99 -19.93 -56.90
C GLY A 132 10.47 -19.70 -58.31
N ALA A 133 9.72 -18.61 -58.56
CA ALA A 133 9.25 -18.19 -59.87
C ALA A 133 10.28 -17.32 -60.65
N GLY A 134 11.49 -17.13 -60.16
CA GLY A 134 12.52 -16.29 -60.79
C GLY A 134 12.26 -14.77 -60.69
N ARG A 135 11.28 -14.32 -59.91
CA ARG A 135 10.92 -12.90 -59.72
C ARG A 135 11.71 -12.29 -58.59
N LEU A 136 12.95 -11.91 -58.88
CA LEU A 136 13.90 -11.35 -57.90
C LEU A 136 13.89 -9.82 -57.89
N GLU A 137 12.75 -9.19 -57.99
CA GLU A 137 12.63 -7.74 -57.93
C GLU A 137 12.97 -7.26 -56.48
N PRO A 138 13.96 -6.37 -56.31
CA PRO A 138 14.43 -5.98 -54.96
C PRO A 138 13.40 -5.30 -54.12
N VAL A 139 12.56 -4.42 -54.71
CA VAL A 139 11.58 -3.59 -53.98
C VAL A 139 10.49 -4.45 -53.28
N PRO A 140 9.82 -5.41 -53.94
CA PRO A 140 8.84 -6.29 -53.30
C PRO A 140 9.46 -7.23 -52.24
N LEU A 141 10.70 -7.69 -52.44
CA LEU A 141 11.41 -8.52 -51.45
C LEU A 141 11.76 -7.71 -50.21
N GLN A 142 12.26 -6.49 -50.40
CA GLN A 142 12.59 -5.58 -49.29
C GLN A 142 11.33 -5.20 -48.50
N ALA A 143 10.23 -4.90 -49.16
CA ALA A 143 8.95 -4.64 -48.52
C ALA A 143 8.46 -5.83 -47.69
N GLY A 144 8.54 -7.05 -48.24
CA GLY A 144 8.18 -8.29 -47.51
C GLY A 144 9.03 -8.56 -46.27
N CYS A 145 10.33 -8.32 -46.40
CA CYS A 145 11.23 -8.40 -45.21
C CYS A 145 10.89 -7.34 -44.15
N GLY A 146 10.58 -6.11 -44.58
CA GLY A 146 10.17 -5.03 -43.65
C GLY A 146 8.89 -5.39 -42.89
N GLU A 147 7.91 -5.97 -43.55
CA GLU A 147 6.68 -6.44 -42.90
C GLU A 147 6.94 -7.55 -41.89
N ILE A 148 7.85 -8.51 -42.20
CA ILE A 148 8.23 -9.56 -41.25
C ILE A 148 8.86 -8.96 -40.00
N VAL A 149 9.77 -8.01 -40.15
CA VAL A 149 10.42 -7.32 -39.01
C VAL A 149 9.35 -6.60 -38.18
N GLN A 150 8.46 -5.83 -38.81
CA GLN A 150 7.42 -5.11 -38.11
C GLN A 150 6.46 -6.04 -37.34
N GLN A 151 6.08 -7.17 -37.90
CA GLN A 151 5.21 -8.15 -37.24
C GLN A 151 5.94 -8.87 -36.10
N SER A 152 7.27 -9.09 -36.23
CA SER A 152 8.10 -9.63 -35.14
C SER A 152 8.18 -8.65 -33.95
N GLU A 153 8.39 -7.37 -34.22
CA GLU A 153 8.38 -6.32 -33.18
C GLU A 153 7.01 -6.20 -32.48
N ARG A 154 5.91 -6.35 -33.22
CA ARG A 154 4.56 -6.40 -32.63
C ARG A 154 4.38 -7.61 -31.72
N ALA A 155 4.85 -8.79 -32.13
CA ALA A 155 4.78 -10.00 -31.32
C ALA A 155 5.58 -9.84 -30.01
N ASP A 156 6.79 -9.27 -30.11
CA ASP A 156 7.65 -9.01 -28.95
C ASP A 156 7.01 -8.02 -27.98
N ALA A 157 6.45 -6.92 -28.49
CA ALA A 157 5.72 -5.96 -27.67
C ALA A 157 4.51 -6.59 -26.94
N THR A 158 3.81 -7.53 -27.57
CA THR A 158 2.72 -8.27 -26.94
C THR A 158 3.23 -9.19 -25.84
N ILE A 159 4.35 -9.90 -26.07
CA ILE A 159 4.99 -10.75 -25.06
C ILE A 159 5.46 -9.92 -23.86
N GLU A 160 6.08 -8.76 -24.07
CA GLU A 160 6.51 -7.88 -22.98
C GLU A 160 5.34 -7.33 -22.16
N LYS A 161 4.20 -6.98 -22.80
CA LYS A 161 2.97 -6.60 -22.07
C LYS A 161 2.48 -7.73 -21.17
N ILE A 162 2.43 -8.96 -21.67
CA ILE A 162 2.01 -10.14 -20.92
C ILE A 162 2.98 -10.40 -19.75
N ARG A 163 4.28 -10.35 -20.03
CA ARG A 163 5.32 -10.55 -19.04
C ARG A 163 5.26 -9.49 -17.93
N HIS A 164 5.04 -8.22 -18.31
CA HIS A 164 4.88 -7.13 -17.36
C HIS A 164 3.65 -7.34 -16.47
N PHE A 165 2.53 -7.77 -17.04
CA PHE A 165 1.31 -8.11 -16.30
C PHE A 165 1.50 -9.30 -15.33
N ALA A 166 2.27 -10.33 -15.74
CA ALA A 166 2.55 -11.52 -14.93
C ALA A 166 3.57 -11.28 -13.82
N ARG A 167 4.42 -10.24 -13.95
CA ARG A 167 5.55 -10.01 -13.07
C ARG A 167 5.10 -9.66 -11.67
N LYS A 168 5.71 -10.30 -10.67
CA LYS A 168 5.63 -9.92 -9.26
C LYS A 168 6.46 -8.65 -9.04
N GLY A 169 5.88 -7.48 -9.30
CA GLY A 169 6.51 -6.17 -9.08
C GLY A 169 5.88 -5.44 -7.91
N GLU A 170 6.64 -4.57 -7.26
CA GLU A 170 6.07 -3.57 -6.37
C GLU A 170 5.10 -2.70 -7.16
N SER A 171 3.95 -2.39 -6.57
CA SER A 171 2.94 -1.51 -7.15
C SER A 171 3.59 -0.16 -7.49
N ALA A 172 3.68 0.15 -8.78
CA ALA A 172 4.26 1.39 -9.26
C ALA A 172 3.16 2.44 -9.43
N MET A 173 2.88 3.17 -8.35
CA MET A 173 1.95 4.30 -8.39
C MET A 173 2.52 5.43 -9.25
N GLN A 174 1.86 5.73 -10.36
CA GLN A 174 2.24 6.79 -11.30
C GLN A 174 1.03 7.61 -11.73
N SER A 175 1.29 8.82 -12.24
CA SER A 175 0.26 9.65 -12.86
C SER A 175 -0.20 9.01 -14.17
N VAL A 176 -1.46 8.62 -14.26
CA VAL A 176 -2.02 7.93 -15.42
C VAL A 176 -3.37 8.53 -15.82
N ASN A 177 -3.72 8.40 -17.08
CA ASN A 177 -5.05 8.74 -17.56
C ASN A 177 -5.99 7.52 -17.40
N LEU A 178 -6.92 7.61 -16.46
CA LEU A 178 -7.86 6.53 -16.14
C LEU A 178 -8.70 6.11 -17.36
N ALA A 179 -9.13 7.06 -18.21
CA ALA A 179 -9.93 6.75 -19.37
C ALA A 179 -9.17 5.92 -20.42
N ASP A 180 -7.87 6.18 -20.58
CA ASP A 180 -7.03 5.40 -21.49
C ASP A 180 -6.82 3.98 -20.98
N LEU A 181 -6.57 3.81 -19.67
CA LEU A 181 -6.42 2.48 -19.05
C LEU A 181 -7.68 1.62 -19.18
N VAL A 182 -8.84 2.22 -18.90
CA VAL A 182 -10.13 1.52 -19.02
C VAL A 182 -10.38 1.14 -20.48
N ARG A 183 -10.05 2.02 -21.43
CA ARG A 183 -10.21 1.74 -22.88
C ARG A 183 -9.27 0.63 -23.34
N GLU A 184 -8.03 0.63 -22.90
CA GLU A 184 -7.07 -0.44 -23.21
C GLU A 184 -7.54 -1.79 -22.66
N ALA A 185 -8.01 -1.84 -21.41
CA ALA A 185 -8.58 -3.05 -20.83
C ALA A 185 -9.81 -3.56 -21.58
N ALA A 186 -10.70 -2.64 -22.00
CA ALA A 186 -11.89 -2.98 -22.78
C ALA A 186 -11.51 -3.53 -24.18
N ASN A 187 -10.52 -2.93 -24.84
CA ASN A 187 -10.02 -3.44 -26.14
C ASN A 187 -9.42 -4.83 -25.99
N LEU A 188 -8.60 -5.08 -24.96
CA LEU A 188 -8.05 -6.40 -24.67
C LEU A 188 -9.18 -7.40 -24.38
N PHE A 189 -10.22 -6.97 -23.69
CA PHE A 189 -11.38 -7.81 -23.39
C PHE A 189 -12.13 -8.24 -24.66
N VAL A 190 -12.39 -7.31 -25.59
CA VAL A 190 -13.07 -7.61 -26.87
C VAL A 190 -12.24 -8.56 -27.73
N VAL A 191 -10.90 -8.43 -27.73
CA VAL A 191 -10.02 -9.39 -28.42
C VAL A 191 -10.14 -10.80 -27.81
N ALA A 192 -10.26 -10.87 -26.46
CA ALA A 192 -10.44 -12.14 -25.75
C ALA A 192 -11.83 -12.77 -25.98
N HIS A 193 -12.82 -11.92 -26.15
CA HIS A 193 -14.24 -12.29 -26.29
C HIS A 193 -14.84 -11.58 -27.48
N PRO A 194 -14.59 -12.08 -28.72
CA PRO A 194 -15.05 -11.40 -29.96
C PRO A 194 -16.58 -11.23 -30.07
N GLU A 195 -17.33 -12.01 -29.30
CA GLU A 195 -18.80 -11.93 -29.21
C GLU A 195 -19.29 -10.86 -28.24
N ALA A 196 -18.37 -10.29 -27.44
CA ALA A 196 -18.71 -9.26 -26.48
C ALA A 196 -18.89 -7.90 -27.17
N HIS A 197 -20.01 -7.25 -26.89
CA HIS A 197 -20.31 -5.91 -27.38
C HIS A 197 -20.13 -4.93 -26.23
N ILE A 198 -19.30 -3.89 -26.41
CA ILE A 198 -19.08 -2.84 -25.41
C ILE A 198 -19.68 -1.55 -25.96
N ALA A 199 -20.57 -0.95 -25.17
CA ALA A 199 -21.08 0.40 -25.40
C ALA A 199 -20.38 1.36 -24.43
N TRP A 200 -20.17 2.60 -24.86
CA TRP A 200 -19.62 3.67 -24.05
C TRP A 200 -20.69 4.71 -23.81
N SER A 201 -21.09 4.90 -22.56
CA SER A 201 -22.01 5.96 -22.14
C SER A 201 -21.23 7.04 -21.38
N GLY A 202 -21.35 8.28 -21.81
CA GLY A 202 -20.69 9.42 -21.20
C GLY A 202 -20.03 10.34 -22.19
N ARG A 203 -19.89 11.62 -21.83
CA ARG A 203 -19.30 12.62 -22.72
C ARG A 203 -17.80 12.39 -22.87
N ASP A 204 -17.29 12.58 -24.07
CA ASP A 204 -15.86 12.55 -24.48
C ASP A 204 -14.92 13.52 -23.70
N SER A 205 -15.42 14.18 -22.68
CA SER A 205 -14.71 15.23 -21.94
C SER A 205 -13.66 14.72 -20.93
N LEU A 206 -13.42 13.41 -20.85
CA LEU A 206 -12.50 12.81 -19.88
C LEU A 206 -11.07 12.61 -20.41
N ARG A 207 -10.66 13.42 -21.40
CA ARG A 207 -9.27 13.42 -21.90
C ARG A 207 -8.22 13.74 -20.84
N GLN A 208 -8.62 14.17 -19.64
CA GLN A 208 -7.73 14.55 -18.52
C GLN A 208 -8.12 13.86 -17.21
N ALA A 209 -8.66 12.64 -17.24
CA ALA A 209 -8.96 11.88 -16.04
C ALA A 209 -7.65 11.37 -15.37
N LYS A 210 -6.87 12.30 -14.80
CA LYS A 210 -5.60 11.98 -14.15
C LYS A 210 -5.84 11.43 -12.75
N VAL A 211 -5.26 10.26 -12.50
CA VAL A 211 -5.26 9.60 -11.19
C VAL A 211 -3.85 9.08 -10.90
N ARG A 212 -3.51 8.96 -9.63
CA ARG A 212 -2.29 8.29 -9.21
C ARG A 212 -2.57 6.80 -8.99
N ALA A 213 -2.12 5.95 -9.90
CA ALA A 213 -2.46 4.54 -9.88
C ALA A 213 -1.38 3.64 -10.51
N ASP A 214 -1.42 2.37 -10.16
CA ASP A 214 -0.73 1.31 -10.90
C ASP A 214 -1.59 0.93 -12.11
N ALA A 215 -1.09 1.25 -13.31
CA ALA A 215 -1.80 1.06 -14.57
C ALA A 215 -2.26 -0.40 -14.76
N ILE A 216 -1.42 -1.36 -14.40
CA ILE A 216 -1.71 -2.79 -14.57
C ILE A 216 -2.81 -3.24 -13.64
N GLN A 217 -2.78 -2.79 -12.40
CA GLN A 217 -3.79 -3.15 -11.41
C GLN A 217 -5.16 -2.57 -11.78
N ILE A 218 -5.22 -1.35 -12.31
CA ILE A 218 -6.49 -0.76 -12.79
C ILE A 218 -7.02 -1.49 -14.04
N GLN A 219 -6.14 -1.84 -14.97
CA GLN A 219 -6.53 -2.69 -16.12
C GLN A 219 -7.06 -4.06 -15.66
N GLN A 220 -6.43 -4.67 -14.65
CA GLN A 220 -6.88 -5.93 -14.06
C GLN A 220 -8.27 -5.82 -13.44
N VAL A 221 -8.53 -4.76 -12.65
CA VAL A 221 -9.86 -4.51 -12.08
C VAL A 221 -10.89 -4.37 -13.21
N THR A 222 -10.61 -3.51 -14.20
CA THR A 222 -11.52 -3.27 -15.33
C THR A 222 -11.82 -4.56 -16.08
N PHE A 223 -10.80 -5.35 -16.42
CA PHE A 223 -10.97 -6.65 -17.10
C PHE A 223 -11.82 -7.62 -16.28
N ASN A 224 -11.58 -7.70 -14.97
CA ASN A 224 -12.36 -8.57 -14.08
C ASN A 224 -13.83 -8.17 -14.00
N LEU A 225 -14.13 -6.87 -13.96
CA LEU A 225 -15.51 -6.38 -13.97
C LEU A 225 -16.21 -6.69 -15.30
N LEU A 226 -15.52 -6.47 -16.43
CA LEU A 226 -16.02 -6.84 -17.77
C LEU A 226 -16.27 -8.34 -17.90
N LYS A 227 -15.35 -9.16 -17.39
CA LYS A 227 -15.51 -10.62 -17.37
C LYS A 227 -16.73 -11.06 -16.56
N ASN A 228 -16.96 -10.42 -15.42
CA ASN A 228 -18.13 -10.71 -14.58
C ASN A 228 -19.43 -10.34 -15.29
N ALA A 229 -19.48 -9.18 -15.93
CA ALA A 229 -20.61 -8.72 -16.75
C ALA A 229 -20.91 -9.67 -17.91
N TYR A 230 -19.88 -10.04 -18.66
CA TYR A 230 -20.00 -10.96 -19.79
C TYR A 230 -20.51 -12.33 -19.37
N ASP A 231 -19.95 -12.89 -18.30
CA ASP A 231 -20.38 -14.19 -17.77
C ASP A 231 -21.85 -14.17 -17.31
N ALA A 232 -22.31 -13.05 -16.71
CA ALA A 232 -23.69 -12.88 -16.27
C ALA A 232 -24.67 -12.84 -17.45
N GLN A 233 -24.31 -12.15 -18.54
CA GLN A 233 -25.12 -12.10 -19.78
C GLN A 233 -25.14 -13.45 -20.49
N HIS A 234 -24.01 -14.16 -20.58
CA HIS A 234 -23.91 -15.48 -21.19
C HIS A 234 -24.75 -16.52 -20.46
N ALA A 235 -24.78 -16.47 -19.14
CA ALA A 235 -25.61 -17.38 -18.33
C ALA A 235 -27.13 -17.21 -18.62
N GLN A 236 -27.56 -16.06 -19.13
CA GLN A 236 -28.95 -15.82 -19.53
C GLN A 236 -29.26 -16.09 -21.02
N GLY A 237 -28.25 -16.45 -21.80
CA GLY A 237 -28.41 -16.65 -23.26
C GLY A 237 -28.53 -15.34 -24.06
N ASN A 238 -28.10 -14.20 -23.49
CA ASN A 238 -28.14 -12.88 -24.12
C ASN A 238 -26.74 -12.31 -24.43
N PRO A 239 -25.87 -12.99 -25.17
CA PRO A 239 -24.51 -12.53 -25.45
C PRO A 239 -24.44 -11.27 -26.35
N ALA A 240 -25.49 -10.95 -27.08
CA ALA A 240 -25.53 -9.81 -27.98
C ALA A 240 -25.85 -8.46 -27.34
N VAL A 241 -26.23 -8.47 -26.05
CA VAL A 241 -26.54 -7.23 -25.35
C VAL A 241 -25.23 -6.53 -24.98
N PRO A 242 -25.06 -5.23 -25.29
CA PRO A 242 -23.80 -4.55 -24.96
C PRO A 242 -23.61 -4.36 -23.47
N ILE A 243 -22.35 -4.54 -23.00
CA ILE A 243 -21.90 -4.13 -21.69
C ILE A 243 -21.62 -2.63 -21.76
N ASP A 244 -22.27 -1.85 -20.91
CA ASP A 244 -22.10 -0.41 -20.93
C ASP A 244 -20.99 0.03 -19.95
N ILE A 245 -20.02 0.81 -20.45
CA ILE A 245 -18.96 1.42 -19.66
C ILE A 245 -19.20 2.93 -19.62
N SER A 246 -19.21 3.49 -18.42
CA SER A 246 -19.24 4.94 -18.23
C SER A 246 -18.14 5.40 -17.29
N ILE A 247 -17.59 6.58 -17.57
CA ILE A 247 -16.61 7.25 -16.70
C ILE A 247 -17.16 8.64 -16.42
N MET A 248 -17.22 9.02 -15.15
CA MET A 248 -17.77 10.31 -14.72
C MET A 248 -16.88 10.92 -13.64
N HIS A 249 -16.65 12.23 -13.72
CA HIS A 249 -16.04 12.98 -12.64
C HIS A 249 -17.07 13.21 -11.54
N ARG A 250 -16.76 12.84 -10.30
CA ARG A 250 -17.65 12.97 -9.16
C ARG A 250 -16.89 13.01 -7.84
N GLU A 251 -17.27 13.91 -6.94
CA GLU A 251 -16.77 13.97 -5.57
C GLU A 251 -15.23 14.04 -5.47
N GLY A 252 -14.59 14.89 -6.29
CA GLY A 252 -13.13 15.05 -6.29
C GLY A 252 -12.36 13.84 -6.85
N GLY A 253 -12.99 13.07 -7.73
CA GLY A 253 -12.37 11.93 -8.37
C GLY A 253 -13.16 11.43 -9.57
N TYR A 254 -12.85 10.23 -10.03
CA TYR A 254 -13.46 9.62 -11.19
C TYR A 254 -14.12 8.29 -10.83
N ARG A 255 -15.40 8.15 -11.21
CA ARG A 255 -16.14 6.90 -11.09
C ARG A 255 -16.18 6.22 -12.46
N VAL A 256 -15.73 4.97 -12.51
CA VAL A 256 -15.88 4.05 -13.64
C VAL A 256 -17.00 3.08 -13.29
N ALA A 257 -17.99 2.93 -14.16
CA ALA A 257 -19.07 1.97 -13.99
C ALA A 257 -19.16 1.03 -15.20
N VAL A 258 -19.30 -0.25 -14.92
CA VAL A 258 -19.53 -1.33 -15.88
C VAL A 258 -20.91 -1.90 -15.58
N ARG A 259 -21.85 -1.77 -16.54
CA ARG A 259 -23.23 -2.25 -16.41
C ARG A 259 -23.47 -3.41 -17.33
N ASP A 260 -24.06 -4.44 -16.80
CA ASP A 260 -24.58 -5.56 -17.57
C ASP A 260 -26.11 -5.65 -17.45
N GLN A 261 -26.72 -6.40 -18.38
CA GLN A 261 -28.13 -6.76 -18.34
C GLN A 261 -28.27 -8.26 -18.13
N GLY A 262 -27.37 -8.82 -17.35
CA GLY A 262 -27.33 -10.23 -16.98
C GLY A 262 -28.24 -10.56 -15.82
N SER A 263 -28.25 -11.83 -15.42
CA SER A 263 -29.10 -12.28 -14.34
C SER A 263 -28.79 -11.59 -13.03
N SER A 264 -29.85 -11.15 -12.41
CA SER A 264 -29.86 -10.47 -11.16
C SER A 264 -29.11 -11.26 -10.07
N LEU A 265 -28.13 -10.61 -9.45
CA LEU A 265 -27.61 -11.06 -8.18
C LEU A 265 -28.73 -11.17 -7.16
N LYS A 266 -28.84 -12.32 -6.50
CA LYS A 266 -29.76 -12.47 -5.39
C LYS A 266 -29.35 -11.54 -4.26
N GLU A 267 -30.32 -10.88 -3.62
CA GLU A 267 -30.07 -9.91 -2.56
C GLU A 267 -29.29 -10.50 -1.39
N GLU A 268 -29.54 -11.79 -1.08
CA GLU A 268 -28.82 -12.56 -0.07
C GLU A 268 -27.31 -12.73 -0.32
N HIS A 269 -26.86 -12.57 -1.57
CA HIS A 269 -25.44 -12.70 -1.95
C HIS A 269 -24.67 -11.37 -1.88
N LEU A 270 -25.35 -10.23 -1.94
CA LEU A 270 -24.70 -8.90 -1.98
C LEU A 270 -23.68 -8.67 -0.87
N PRO A 271 -23.95 -9.00 0.42
CA PRO A 271 -22.99 -8.77 1.48
C PRO A 271 -21.71 -9.61 1.35
N ARG A 272 -21.81 -10.76 0.67
CA ARG A 272 -20.74 -11.75 0.57
C ARG A 272 -19.93 -11.67 -0.72
N LEU A 273 -20.32 -10.84 -1.69
CA LEU A 273 -19.68 -10.79 -3.01
C LEU A 273 -18.20 -10.42 -2.97
N PHE A 274 -17.78 -9.72 -1.93
CA PHE A 274 -16.39 -9.33 -1.72
C PHE A 274 -15.63 -10.27 -0.77
N GLU A 275 -16.29 -11.33 -0.24
CA GLU A 275 -15.60 -12.34 0.56
C GLU A 275 -14.72 -13.20 -0.36
N PRO A 276 -13.44 -13.44 -0.03
CA PRO A 276 -12.59 -14.35 -0.78
C PRO A 276 -13.21 -15.74 -0.87
N PHE A 277 -13.10 -16.36 -2.04
CA PHE A 277 -13.64 -17.68 -2.37
C PHE A 277 -15.17 -17.78 -2.45
N PHE A 278 -15.89 -16.68 -2.27
CA PHE A 278 -17.33 -16.67 -2.51
C PHE A 278 -17.62 -16.54 -4.01
N THR A 279 -18.35 -17.49 -4.56
CA THR A 279 -18.75 -17.50 -5.98
C THR A 279 -20.12 -18.13 -6.16
N THR A 280 -20.88 -17.63 -7.11
CA THR A 280 -22.14 -18.23 -7.58
C THR A 280 -21.95 -19.01 -8.89
N LYS A 281 -20.73 -19.01 -9.46
CA LYS A 281 -20.38 -19.67 -10.72
C LYS A 281 -19.76 -21.05 -10.43
N ALA A 282 -20.11 -22.06 -11.24
CA ALA A 282 -19.61 -23.43 -11.06
C ALA A 282 -18.08 -23.53 -11.16
N ASP A 283 -17.47 -22.77 -12.09
CA ASP A 283 -16.02 -22.79 -12.34
C ASP A 283 -15.29 -21.54 -11.79
N GLY A 284 -15.95 -20.76 -10.93
CA GLY A 284 -15.40 -19.53 -10.38
C GLY A 284 -14.57 -19.76 -9.11
N LEU A 285 -13.36 -19.23 -9.04
CA LEU A 285 -12.54 -19.25 -7.82
C LEU A 285 -13.03 -18.31 -6.72
N GLY A 286 -13.94 -17.37 -7.03
CA GLY A 286 -14.47 -16.42 -6.05
C GLY A 286 -13.43 -15.39 -5.55
N LEU A 287 -12.32 -15.19 -6.26
CA LEU A 287 -11.24 -14.28 -5.87
C LEU A 287 -11.30 -12.93 -6.60
N GLY A 288 -11.97 -12.86 -7.74
CA GLY A 288 -11.91 -11.69 -8.64
C GLY A 288 -12.39 -10.40 -7.98
N LEU A 289 -13.58 -10.38 -7.39
CA LEU A 289 -14.16 -9.19 -6.76
C LEU A 289 -13.43 -8.80 -5.47
N ALA A 290 -13.01 -9.78 -4.67
CA ALA A 290 -12.23 -9.54 -3.46
C ALA A 290 -10.89 -8.87 -3.78
N LEU A 291 -10.19 -9.37 -4.80
CA LEU A 291 -8.94 -8.77 -5.29
C LEU A 291 -9.16 -7.38 -5.90
N SER A 292 -10.19 -7.22 -6.71
CA SER A 292 -10.53 -5.91 -7.29
C SER A 292 -10.81 -4.88 -6.20
N LYS A 293 -11.50 -5.26 -5.14
CA LYS A 293 -11.75 -4.41 -3.98
C LYS A 293 -10.44 -4.02 -3.28
N GLY A 294 -9.57 -4.97 -2.97
CA GLY A 294 -8.28 -4.71 -2.35
C GLY A 294 -7.38 -3.81 -3.21
N ILE A 295 -7.37 -4.00 -4.54
CA ILE A 295 -6.65 -3.11 -5.46
C ILE A 295 -7.20 -1.69 -5.37
N ILE A 296 -8.50 -1.50 -5.51
CA ILE A 296 -9.10 -0.16 -5.50
C ILE A 296 -8.91 0.52 -4.14
N GLU A 297 -9.06 -0.20 -3.03
CA GLU A 297 -8.79 0.32 -1.67
C GLU A 297 -7.31 0.72 -1.48
N SER A 298 -6.36 -0.02 -2.05
CA SER A 298 -4.93 0.35 -2.01
C SER A 298 -4.60 1.61 -2.81
N HIS A 299 -5.48 2.00 -3.73
CA HIS A 299 -5.43 3.26 -4.49
C HIS A 299 -6.23 4.40 -3.86
N GLY A 300 -6.71 4.22 -2.62
CA GLY A 300 -7.54 5.21 -1.91
C GLY A 300 -8.97 5.33 -2.45
N GLY A 301 -9.41 4.36 -3.25
CA GLY A 301 -10.71 4.34 -3.89
C GLY A 301 -11.74 3.43 -3.20
N THR A 302 -12.89 3.30 -3.83
CA THR A 302 -13.98 2.41 -3.39
C THR A 302 -14.53 1.60 -4.56
N LEU A 303 -14.85 0.32 -4.34
CA LEU A 303 -15.52 -0.57 -5.29
C LEU A 303 -16.91 -0.92 -4.76
N GLN A 304 -17.93 -0.77 -5.60
CA GLN A 304 -19.33 -1.00 -5.26
C GLN A 304 -20.01 -1.85 -6.34
N LEU A 305 -20.95 -2.69 -5.93
CA LEU A 305 -21.87 -3.38 -6.81
C LEU A 305 -23.30 -3.01 -6.40
N GLU A 306 -24.05 -2.55 -7.38
CA GLU A 306 -25.43 -2.16 -7.21
C GLU A 306 -26.30 -3.00 -8.16
N ARG A 307 -27.43 -3.47 -7.65
CA ARG A 307 -28.41 -4.13 -8.49
C ARG A 307 -29.23 -3.06 -9.20
N GLU A 308 -29.34 -3.14 -10.51
CA GLU A 308 -30.25 -2.35 -11.32
C GLU A 308 -31.44 -3.22 -11.76
N ASN A 309 -32.51 -2.60 -12.30
CA ASN A 309 -33.76 -3.31 -12.62
C ASN A 309 -33.53 -4.49 -13.60
N ASP A 310 -32.59 -4.34 -14.54
CA ASP A 310 -32.32 -5.28 -15.61
C ASP A 310 -30.91 -5.89 -15.55
N GLY A 311 -30.19 -5.77 -14.42
CA GLY A 311 -28.83 -6.30 -14.32
C GLY A 311 -28.05 -5.83 -13.10
N VAL A 312 -26.74 -5.71 -13.26
CA VAL A 312 -25.80 -5.27 -12.22
C VAL A 312 -24.93 -4.12 -12.72
N CYS A 313 -24.75 -3.12 -11.86
CA CYS A 313 -23.77 -2.06 -12.04
C CYS A 313 -22.61 -2.30 -11.09
N ALA A 314 -21.46 -2.70 -11.62
CA ALA A 314 -20.21 -2.72 -10.88
C ALA A 314 -19.46 -1.41 -11.12
N SER A 315 -19.09 -0.69 -10.07
CA SER A 315 -18.41 0.59 -10.22
C SER A 315 -17.28 0.76 -9.23
N PHE A 316 -16.21 1.42 -9.65
CA PHE A 316 -15.15 1.86 -8.77
C PHE A 316 -14.92 3.36 -8.89
N TRP A 317 -14.51 3.96 -7.82
CA TRP A 317 -14.15 5.38 -7.72
C TRP A 317 -12.69 5.49 -7.31
N LEU A 318 -11.96 6.42 -7.95
CA LEU A 318 -10.57 6.76 -7.60
C LEU A 318 -10.45 8.27 -7.40
N PRO A 319 -9.65 8.74 -6.43
CA PRO A 319 -9.39 10.15 -6.23
C PRO A 319 -8.66 10.74 -7.45
N GLU A 320 -9.01 11.99 -7.80
CA GLU A 320 -8.28 12.77 -8.78
C GLU A 320 -6.87 13.08 -8.25
N GLU A 321 -5.88 13.07 -9.14
CA GLU A 321 -4.54 13.51 -8.78
C GLU A 321 -4.55 15.02 -8.55
N ASN A 322 -4.35 15.46 -7.30
CA ASN A 322 -4.22 16.86 -6.99
C ASN A 322 -2.91 17.40 -7.57
N ALA A 323 -2.98 18.55 -8.24
CA ALA A 323 -1.83 19.19 -8.86
C ALA A 323 -0.78 19.75 -7.85
N ASP A 324 -1.04 19.57 -6.54
CA ASP A 324 -0.27 20.19 -5.44
C ASP A 324 0.50 19.17 -4.55
N GLU A 325 0.65 17.91 -4.94
CA GLU A 325 1.52 16.95 -4.24
C GLU A 325 2.74 16.51 -5.06
#